data_2490008d21f80668aad9675241927995
#
_entry.id   2490008d21f80668aad9675241927995
#
_cell.length_a   1.000
_cell.length_b   1.000
_cell.length_c   1.000
_cell.angle_alpha   90.00
_cell.angle_beta   90.00
_cell.angle_gamma   90.00
#
_symmetry.space_group_name_H-M   'P 1'
#
loop_
_entity.id
_entity.type
_entity.pdbx_description
1 polymer ?
#
loop_
_entity_poly.entity_id
_entity_poly.type
_entity_poly.pdbx_seq_one_letter_code
_entity_poly.pdbx_strand_id
1 'polypeptide(L)'
;MRFHNAPAWLSFWTPTRVTADAGLSGFQLIQLTRDAGLSHRPALSRDGKLLAYSSDASQDGGMDLYVKQVAGGQPIHLTFDGAGNTWPDFSPDDSKIVFGSNRGGGGIYEIPAFGGQSRLLARGGFRPRFSPDGTKVAYWAGSETIYATIPGTASVWVVRAAGGQPQRVAPGLTAARTPIWSPDGKRLLFVGYTSAKLYDDANLDWWLATVDGRDGVKTGLHEALISAGLSIASGFFPSPFCWSTDTNTVIFSRSSGDARNLWEIGLSPQTGKVAGVPRRLTAGAGIEDDVSCASGGALAFTSRESRSHIWSLPFDLNRGAPTGASERITDGPGDRGFPSLSKNARLMAFFSNQSGQTNIWKRDLATGNESIIASSSVLQRFPVVSPSGANIAYAVNEEDGTRTVYEASAGSGPEKMCEGCVRPTDWSSDEKTLLIFAGTPYQINLLDVATHQQTPLLKHPTDHLLYGHFSPDNRWISFTIRTSPIRARVAIAPFNGPRPIPESAWIRIADVWTEDWANWSPDGRTLYFPSERDGHRCLWGQRIDTVGRPVGELFPAWHFHGRASYGYCCQDGWSAAAGRIAIALQEDTGNIWLMSRPGTR
;
A
#
# COMPACT_ATOMS: atom_id res chain seq x y z
N MET A 1 31.34 10.13 -55.14
CA MET A 1 30.79 10.87 -53.99
C MET A 1 30.94 9.98 -52.78
N ARG A 2 31.71 10.43 -51.82
CA ARG A 2 32.25 9.60 -50.72
C ARG A 2 31.27 9.51 -49.56
N PHE A 3 30.89 8.29 -49.17
CA PHE A 3 30.23 8.02 -47.89
C PHE A 3 31.32 7.86 -46.83
N HIS A 4 31.25 8.69 -45.78
CA HIS A 4 32.10 8.52 -44.59
C HIS A 4 31.32 7.68 -43.54
N ASN A 5 31.88 6.51 -43.26
CA ASN A 5 31.51 5.69 -42.11
C ASN A 5 31.96 6.40 -40.81
N ALA A 6 31.04 6.61 -39.89
CA ALA A 6 31.35 6.94 -38.51
C ALA A 6 31.45 5.65 -37.67
N PRO A 7 32.44 5.49 -36.81
CA PRO A 7 32.63 4.27 -36.02
C PRO A 7 31.65 4.27 -34.82
N ALA A 8 31.04 3.10 -34.60
CA ALA A 8 30.27 2.79 -33.41
C ALA A 8 31.14 2.85 -32.16
N TRP A 9 30.85 3.78 -31.27
CA TRP A 9 31.47 3.83 -29.94
C TRP A 9 30.89 2.72 -29.06
N LEU A 10 31.66 1.68 -28.81
CA LEU A 10 31.47 0.74 -27.73
C LEU A 10 31.70 1.50 -26.41
N SER A 11 30.64 1.98 -25.80
CA SER A 11 30.71 2.53 -24.45
C SER A 11 30.87 1.39 -23.44
N PHE A 12 32.12 1.20 -22.98
CA PHE A 12 32.43 0.35 -21.83
C PHE A 12 31.73 0.95 -20.58
N TRP A 13 30.80 0.22 -20.03
CA TRP A 13 30.09 0.58 -18.83
C TRP A 13 31.03 0.49 -17.62
N THR A 14 31.48 1.61 -17.10
CA THR A 14 32.07 1.70 -15.76
C THR A 14 30.99 2.06 -14.76
N PRO A 15 30.85 1.35 -13.63
CA PRO A 15 29.88 1.70 -12.60
C PRO A 15 30.19 3.09 -12.04
N THR A 16 29.19 3.99 -12.04
CA THR A 16 29.33 5.32 -11.47
C THR A 16 29.38 5.20 -9.94
N ARG A 17 30.52 5.56 -9.34
CA ARG A 17 30.68 5.65 -7.88
C ARG A 17 30.12 7.01 -7.43
N VAL A 18 29.07 6.98 -6.61
CA VAL A 18 28.57 8.16 -5.91
C VAL A 18 29.15 8.11 -4.49
N THR A 19 29.95 9.11 -4.12
CA THR A 19 30.45 9.26 -2.75
C THR A 19 29.35 9.92 -1.93
N ALA A 20 28.84 9.22 -0.92
CA ALA A 20 27.81 9.69 -0.01
C ALA A 20 28.41 10.63 1.08
N ASP A 21 27.62 11.61 1.47
CA ASP A 21 27.96 12.68 2.40
C ASP A 21 28.07 12.21 3.87
N ALA A 22 28.80 12.92 4.65
CA ALA A 22 29.27 12.86 6.05
C ALA A 22 28.67 11.90 7.12
N GLY A 23 27.64 11.13 6.86
CA GLY A 23 27.10 10.08 7.78
C GLY A 23 27.49 8.64 7.40
N LEU A 24 28.02 8.44 6.20
CA LEU A 24 28.34 7.13 5.59
C LEU A 24 29.86 6.93 5.39
N SER A 25 30.70 7.55 6.18
CA SER A 25 32.14 7.37 6.07
C SER A 25 32.51 5.90 6.25
N GLY A 26 32.85 5.24 5.14
CA GLY A 26 33.28 3.85 5.11
C GLY A 26 32.42 2.88 4.31
N PHE A 27 31.36 3.32 3.59
CA PHE A 27 30.61 2.45 2.67
C PHE A 27 30.75 2.91 1.22
N GLN A 28 30.76 1.94 0.29
CA GLN A 28 30.62 2.17 -1.14
C GLN A 28 29.20 1.81 -1.57
N LEU A 29 28.58 2.68 -2.37
CA LEU A 29 27.27 2.46 -2.97
C LEU A 29 27.43 2.22 -4.47
N ILE A 30 26.85 1.15 -4.98
CA ILE A 30 26.85 0.78 -6.40
C ILE A 30 25.41 0.50 -6.82
N GLN A 31 24.96 1.18 -7.87
CA GLN A 31 23.65 0.91 -8.46
C GLN A 31 23.72 -0.37 -9.31
N LEU A 32 22.91 -1.38 -8.96
CA LEU A 32 22.90 -2.70 -9.62
C LEU A 32 21.89 -2.79 -10.77
N THR A 33 20.75 -2.08 -10.69
CA THR A 33 19.75 -2.03 -11.76
C THR A 33 19.55 -0.60 -12.23
N ARG A 34 19.11 -0.41 -13.50
CA ARG A 34 18.87 0.89 -14.12
C ARG A 34 17.66 0.85 -15.03
N ASP A 35 16.66 0.08 -14.66
CA ASP A 35 15.44 -0.05 -15.41
C ASP A 35 14.59 1.23 -15.27
N ALA A 36 13.83 1.54 -16.31
CA ALA A 36 12.97 2.74 -16.31
C ALA A 36 11.75 2.62 -15.38
N GLY A 37 11.45 1.41 -14.89
CA GLY A 37 10.35 1.10 -13.99
C GLY A 37 10.82 0.83 -12.56
N LEU A 38 10.22 -0.16 -11.95
CA LEU A 38 10.51 -0.61 -10.60
C LEU A 38 11.31 -1.91 -10.62
N SER A 39 12.58 -1.86 -10.16
CA SER A 39 13.35 -3.03 -9.76
C SER A 39 13.50 -3.02 -8.25
N HIS A 40 12.97 -4.04 -7.56
CA HIS A 40 12.88 -4.07 -6.11
C HIS A 40 13.01 -5.49 -5.53
N ARG A 41 12.98 -5.56 -4.18
CA ARG A 41 12.99 -6.82 -3.41
C ARG A 41 14.20 -7.71 -3.77
N PRO A 42 15.41 -7.19 -3.61
CA PRO A 42 16.63 -7.93 -3.93
C PRO A 42 16.81 -9.14 -3.02
N ALA A 43 17.41 -10.19 -3.56
CA ALA A 43 18.01 -11.29 -2.82
C ALA A 43 19.44 -11.51 -3.35
N LEU A 44 20.43 -11.41 -2.48
CA LEU A 44 21.80 -11.78 -2.80
C LEU A 44 22.00 -13.28 -2.57
N SER A 45 22.80 -13.92 -3.44
CA SER A 45 23.39 -15.23 -3.13
C SER A 45 24.26 -15.14 -1.88
N ARG A 46 24.52 -16.27 -1.23
CA ARG A 46 25.26 -16.29 0.04
C ARG A 46 26.65 -15.66 -0.11
N ASP A 47 27.32 -15.86 -1.23
CA ASP A 47 28.65 -15.29 -1.54
C ASP A 47 28.58 -13.86 -2.11
N GLY A 48 27.38 -13.30 -2.31
CA GLY A 48 27.15 -11.96 -2.84
C GLY A 48 27.42 -11.78 -4.33
N LYS A 49 27.62 -12.86 -5.11
CA LYS A 49 27.93 -12.77 -6.54
C LYS A 49 26.72 -12.73 -7.45
N LEU A 50 25.58 -13.27 -7.00
CA LEU A 50 24.31 -13.26 -7.73
C LEU A 50 23.32 -12.34 -7.03
N LEU A 51 22.48 -11.70 -7.84
CA LEU A 51 21.32 -10.91 -7.41
C LEU A 51 20.08 -11.46 -8.09
N ALA A 52 19.12 -11.95 -7.30
CA ALA A 52 17.74 -12.15 -7.75
C ALA A 52 16.88 -10.96 -7.35
N TYR A 53 15.91 -10.57 -8.16
CA TYR A 53 15.04 -9.42 -7.87
C TYR A 53 13.75 -9.50 -8.66
N SER A 54 12.77 -8.69 -8.22
CA SER A 54 11.51 -8.49 -8.93
C SER A 54 11.56 -7.21 -9.74
N SER A 55 11.07 -7.23 -10.98
CA SER A 55 11.00 -6.04 -11.84
C SER A 55 9.78 -6.06 -12.77
N ASP A 56 9.27 -4.87 -13.08
CA ASP A 56 8.24 -4.61 -14.08
C ASP A 56 8.83 -4.27 -15.48
N ALA A 57 10.10 -4.60 -15.69
CA ALA A 57 10.82 -4.31 -16.94
C ALA A 57 10.28 -5.07 -18.16
N SER A 58 9.46 -6.13 -17.97
CA SER A 58 8.75 -6.82 -19.05
C SER A 58 7.65 -5.92 -19.64
N GLN A 59 7.42 -6.00 -20.95
CA GLN A 59 6.42 -5.17 -21.65
C GLN A 59 4.97 -5.48 -21.23
N ASP A 60 4.75 -6.62 -20.57
CA ASP A 60 3.41 -7.05 -20.11
C ASP A 60 2.97 -6.38 -18.81
N GLY A 61 3.82 -5.52 -18.21
CA GLY A 61 3.48 -4.66 -17.05
C GLY A 61 3.31 -5.40 -15.72
N GLY A 62 3.52 -6.71 -15.68
CA GLY A 62 3.51 -7.52 -14.46
C GLY A 62 4.88 -7.59 -13.79
N MET A 63 4.90 -7.91 -12.50
CA MET A 63 6.15 -8.18 -11.78
C MET A 63 6.66 -9.58 -12.10
N ASP A 64 7.89 -9.65 -12.61
CA ASP A 64 8.60 -10.89 -12.88
C ASP A 64 9.93 -10.98 -12.13
N LEU A 65 10.46 -12.19 -12.02
CA LEU A 65 11.76 -12.45 -11.41
C LEU A 65 12.88 -12.40 -12.44
N TYR A 66 13.97 -11.79 -12.02
CA TYR A 66 15.22 -11.73 -12.76
C TYR A 66 16.39 -12.16 -11.89
N VAL A 67 17.42 -12.73 -12.52
CA VAL A 67 18.71 -13.04 -11.89
C VAL A 67 19.84 -12.46 -12.71
N LYS A 68 20.83 -11.87 -12.06
CA LYS A 68 22.04 -11.36 -12.71
C LYS A 68 23.28 -11.53 -11.82
N GLN A 69 24.44 -11.43 -12.42
CA GLN A 69 25.70 -11.29 -11.67
C GLN A 69 25.82 -9.87 -11.08
N VAL A 70 26.26 -9.77 -9.83
CA VAL A 70 26.51 -8.48 -9.17
C VAL A 70 27.64 -7.72 -9.86
N ALA A 71 28.65 -8.43 -10.38
CA ALA A 71 29.77 -7.85 -11.13
C ALA A 71 29.33 -7.21 -12.48
N GLY A 72 28.12 -7.49 -12.97
CA GLY A 72 27.60 -6.98 -14.24
C GLY A 72 27.07 -8.09 -15.15
N GLY A 73 26.67 -7.73 -16.37
CA GLY A 73 26.07 -8.65 -17.35
C GLY A 73 24.55 -8.45 -17.50
N GLN A 74 23.98 -9.11 -18.52
CA GLN A 74 22.54 -9.06 -18.78
C GLN A 74 21.79 -9.93 -17.77
N PRO A 75 20.66 -9.47 -17.25
CA PRO A 75 19.81 -10.27 -16.39
C PRO A 75 19.15 -11.42 -17.14
N ILE A 76 19.00 -12.55 -16.46
CA ILE A 76 18.22 -13.69 -16.91
C ILE A 76 16.77 -13.48 -16.42
N HIS A 77 15.81 -13.47 -17.33
CA HIS A 77 14.39 -13.43 -17.02
C HIS A 77 13.93 -14.83 -16.60
N LEU A 78 13.43 -15.00 -15.38
CA LEU A 78 13.08 -16.31 -14.83
C LEU A 78 11.60 -16.68 -14.96
N THR A 79 10.70 -15.68 -14.86
CA THR A 79 9.25 -15.89 -14.92
C THR A 79 8.65 -14.98 -16.00
N PHE A 80 7.63 -15.48 -16.73
CA PHE A 80 7.10 -14.82 -17.93
C PHE A 80 5.57 -14.70 -17.91
N ASP A 81 4.97 -14.81 -16.73
CA ASP A 81 3.50 -14.87 -16.64
C ASP A 81 2.86 -13.62 -16.05
N GLY A 82 3.66 -12.62 -15.68
CA GLY A 82 3.17 -11.36 -15.11
C GLY A 82 2.32 -11.54 -13.85
N ALA A 83 2.41 -12.71 -13.21
CA ALA A 83 1.54 -13.09 -12.08
C ALA A 83 1.94 -12.45 -10.74
N GLY A 84 2.63 -11.32 -10.75
CA GLY A 84 3.08 -10.66 -9.54
C GLY A 84 4.10 -11.49 -8.77
N ASN A 85 5.16 -11.93 -9.46
CA ASN A 85 6.24 -12.74 -8.90
C ASN A 85 7.19 -11.86 -8.08
N THR A 86 7.26 -12.08 -6.77
CA THR A 86 7.92 -11.14 -5.85
C THR A 86 8.62 -11.84 -4.69
N TRP A 87 9.49 -11.12 -3.97
CA TRP A 87 10.17 -11.57 -2.77
C TRP A 87 11.02 -12.82 -2.99
N PRO A 88 11.97 -12.80 -3.96
CA PRO A 88 12.89 -13.92 -4.13
C PRO A 88 13.79 -14.10 -2.91
N ASP A 89 14.25 -15.34 -2.69
CA ASP A 89 15.28 -15.68 -1.74
C ASP A 89 16.06 -16.91 -2.23
N PHE A 90 17.39 -16.87 -2.21
CA PHE A 90 18.21 -17.99 -2.65
C PHE A 90 18.26 -19.12 -1.63
N SER A 91 18.30 -20.37 -2.10
CA SER A 91 18.71 -21.48 -1.27
C SER A 91 20.19 -21.31 -0.86
N PRO A 92 20.62 -21.88 0.29
CA PRO A 92 22.00 -21.71 0.78
C PRO A 92 23.10 -22.23 -0.16
N ASP A 93 22.76 -23.10 -1.10
CA ASP A 93 23.63 -23.63 -2.16
C ASP A 93 23.51 -22.89 -3.49
N ASP A 94 22.73 -21.78 -3.50
CA ASP A 94 22.44 -20.91 -4.64
C ASP A 94 21.79 -21.63 -5.85
N SER A 95 21.34 -22.88 -5.69
CA SER A 95 20.78 -23.68 -6.79
C SER A 95 19.31 -23.35 -7.10
N LYS A 96 18.59 -22.77 -6.14
CA LYS A 96 17.17 -22.51 -6.22
C LYS A 96 16.80 -21.14 -5.66
N ILE A 97 15.62 -20.67 -6.06
CA ILE A 97 15.00 -19.44 -5.55
C ILE A 97 13.59 -19.78 -5.10
N VAL A 98 13.21 -19.42 -3.84
CA VAL A 98 11.81 -19.35 -3.41
C VAL A 98 11.28 -17.95 -3.63
N PHE A 99 9.99 -17.83 -3.92
CA PHE A 99 9.34 -16.53 -4.16
C PHE A 99 7.83 -16.60 -3.89
N GLY A 100 7.22 -15.44 -3.70
CA GLY A 100 5.78 -15.28 -3.66
C GLY A 100 5.23 -15.04 -5.07
N SER A 101 4.05 -15.58 -5.38
CA SER A 101 3.37 -15.37 -6.65
C SER A 101 1.87 -15.39 -6.47
N ASN A 102 1.14 -14.59 -7.25
CA ASN A 102 -0.32 -14.57 -7.28
C ASN A 102 -0.92 -15.64 -8.21
N ARG A 103 -0.09 -16.40 -8.94
CA ARG A 103 -0.55 -17.48 -9.82
C ARG A 103 -1.38 -18.54 -9.06
N GLY A 104 -2.42 -19.05 -9.68
CA GLY A 104 -3.21 -20.14 -9.10
C GLY A 104 -3.89 -19.83 -7.77
N GLY A 105 -4.20 -18.54 -7.50
CA GLY A 105 -4.81 -18.09 -6.25
C GLY A 105 -3.80 -17.74 -5.15
N GLY A 106 -2.53 -17.55 -5.50
CA GLY A 106 -1.46 -17.11 -4.62
C GLY A 106 -0.74 -18.23 -3.87
N GLY A 107 0.58 -18.04 -3.67
CA GLY A 107 1.37 -18.99 -2.91
C GLY A 107 2.86 -18.75 -2.92
N ILE A 108 3.55 -19.61 -2.18
CA ILE A 108 5.01 -19.70 -2.16
C ILE A 108 5.44 -20.75 -3.17
N TYR A 109 6.30 -20.36 -4.09
CA TYR A 109 6.84 -21.18 -5.16
C TYR A 109 8.36 -21.31 -5.06
N GLU A 110 8.90 -22.35 -5.68
CA GLU A 110 10.34 -22.60 -5.86
C GLU A 110 10.64 -22.73 -7.35
N ILE A 111 11.74 -22.18 -7.81
CA ILE A 111 12.26 -22.30 -9.19
C ILE A 111 13.78 -22.53 -9.15
N PRO A 112 14.37 -23.30 -10.09
CA PRO A 112 15.84 -23.33 -10.24
C PRO A 112 16.42 -21.94 -10.49
N ALA A 113 17.58 -21.62 -9.92
CA ALA A 113 18.15 -20.25 -9.92
C ALA A 113 18.42 -19.68 -11.33
N PHE A 114 18.60 -20.55 -12.33
CA PHE A 114 18.86 -20.14 -13.72
C PHE A 114 17.71 -20.49 -14.68
N GLY A 115 16.51 -20.69 -14.16
CA GLY A 115 15.30 -20.96 -14.93
C GLY A 115 14.89 -22.42 -14.92
N GLY A 116 13.61 -22.65 -15.28
CA GLY A 116 12.99 -23.97 -15.28
C GLY A 116 11.53 -23.88 -14.83
N GLN A 117 10.93 -25.03 -14.50
CA GLN A 117 9.56 -25.08 -14.02
C GLN A 117 9.49 -24.70 -12.53
N SER A 118 8.57 -23.83 -12.19
CA SER A 118 8.28 -23.48 -10.81
C SER A 118 7.36 -24.53 -10.15
N ARG A 119 7.61 -24.80 -8.87
CA ARG A 119 6.86 -25.74 -8.03
C ARG A 119 6.21 -25.01 -6.86
N LEU A 120 4.92 -25.26 -6.62
CA LEU A 120 4.21 -24.75 -5.44
C LEU A 120 4.71 -25.45 -4.18
N LEU A 121 5.13 -24.69 -3.16
CA LEU A 121 5.48 -25.19 -1.83
C LEU A 121 4.35 -25.03 -0.82
N ALA A 122 3.67 -23.89 -0.83
CA ALA A 122 2.55 -23.61 0.07
C ALA A 122 1.54 -22.67 -0.60
N ARG A 123 0.24 -22.87 -0.35
CA ARG A 123 -0.82 -21.97 -0.81
C ARG A 123 -0.88 -20.73 0.07
N GLY A 124 -1.10 -19.59 -0.55
CA GLY A 124 -1.06 -18.29 0.12
C GLY A 124 0.34 -17.92 0.59
N GLY A 125 0.48 -16.73 1.17
CA GLY A 125 1.71 -16.31 1.82
C GLY A 125 2.63 -15.41 1.01
N PHE A 126 3.52 -14.74 1.76
CA PHE A 126 4.39 -13.67 1.29
C PHE A 126 5.77 -13.77 1.94
N ARG A 127 6.78 -13.18 1.28
CA ARG A 127 8.15 -13.04 1.79
C ARG A 127 8.77 -14.36 2.27
N PRO A 128 8.89 -15.37 1.42
CA PRO A 128 9.54 -16.62 1.80
C PRO A 128 11.03 -16.39 2.08
N ARG A 129 11.58 -17.18 3.04
CA ARG A 129 13.00 -17.18 3.41
C ARG A 129 13.46 -18.61 3.65
N PHE A 130 14.51 -19.04 2.96
CA PHE A 130 15.16 -20.32 3.25
C PHE A 130 15.81 -20.31 4.63
N SER A 131 15.75 -21.44 5.33
CA SER A 131 16.60 -21.65 6.51
C SER A 131 18.07 -21.74 6.11
N PRO A 132 19.01 -21.38 7.00
CA PRO A 132 20.46 -21.44 6.70
C PRO A 132 20.98 -22.82 6.28
N ASP A 133 20.28 -23.90 6.63
CA ASP A 133 20.54 -25.28 6.22
C ASP A 133 19.80 -25.71 4.93
N GLY A 134 18.95 -24.84 4.37
CA GLY A 134 18.17 -25.10 3.16
C GLY A 134 17.02 -26.09 3.32
N THR A 135 16.77 -26.61 4.51
CA THR A 135 15.77 -27.68 4.71
C THR A 135 14.34 -27.17 4.87
N LYS A 136 14.18 -25.89 5.21
CA LYS A 136 12.87 -25.26 5.50
C LYS A 136 12.75 -23.91 4.81
N VAL A 137 11.52 -23.45 4.63
CA VAL A 137 11.15 -22.12 4.16
C VAL A 137 10.18 -21.50 5.16
N ALA A 138 10.55 -20.35 5.73
CA ALA A 138 9.68 -19.54 6.55
C ALA A 138 8.95 -18.51 5.65
N TYR A 139 7.70 -18.24 5.95
CA TYR A 139 6.88 -17.22 5.26
C TYR A 139 5.77 -16.74 6.18
N TRP A 140 5.09 -15.67 5.82
CA TRP A 140 3.88 -15.28 6.51
C TRP A 140 2.68 -15.31 5.57
N ALA A 141 1.50 -15.54 6.11
CA ALA A 141 0.25 -15.56 5.38
C ALA A 141 -0.82 -14.73 6.09
N GLY A 142 -1.68 -14.09 5.31
CA GLY A 142 -2.73 -13.21 5.79
C GLY A 142 -2.91 -11.99 4.92
N SER A 143 -3.41 -10.88 5.47
CA SER A 143 -3.59 -9.63 4.73
C SER A 143 -2.29 -8.81 4.69
N GLU A 144 -1.94 -8.28 3.53
CA GLU A 144 -0.83 -7.32 3.36
C GLU A 144 -1.14 -5.92 3.90
N THR A 145 -2.27 -5.73 4.60
CA THR A 145 -2.59 -4.42 5.17
C THR A 145 -1.42 -3.86 5.97
N ILE A 146 -1.20 -2.58 5.85
CA ILE A 146 -0.08 -1.82 6.41
C ILE A 146 -0.02 -1.90 7.95
N TYR A 147 -1.16 -2.17 8.58
CA TYR A 147 -1.28 -2.15 10.03
C TYR A 147 -0.98 -3.51 10.66
N ALA A 148 0.25 -3.65 11.19
CA ALA A 148 0.64 -4.85 11.96
C ALA A 148 -0.15 -5.01 13.26
N THR A 149 -0.84 -3.95 13.71
CA THR A 149 -1.61 -3.88 14.96
C THR A 149 -3.06 -4.37 14.84
N ILE A 150 -3.32 -5.24 13.85
CA ILE A 150 -4.66 -5.78 13.62
C ILE A 150 -4.67 -7.27 13.97
N PRO A 151 -5.40 -7.69 15.01
CA PRO A 151 -5.50 -9.09 15.40
C PRO A 151 -6.06 -10.00 14.30
N GLY A 152 -5.53 -11.21 14.18
CA GLY A 152 -6.03 -12.23 13.26
C GLY A 152 -5.71 -12.02 11.78
N THR A 153 -4.94 -10.97 11.43
CA THR A 153 -4.69 -10.61 10.03
C THR A 153 -3.53 -11.30 9.38
N ALA A 154 -2.57 -11.81 10.18
CA ALA A 154 -1.37 -12.46 9.65
C ALA A 154 -0.82 -13.51 10.61
N SER A 155 -0.14 -14.51 10.09
CA SER A 155 0.55 -15.54 10.85
C SER A 155 1.83 -15.96 10.15
N VAL A 156 2.86 -16.30 10.92
CA VAL A 156 4.12 -16.86 10.43
C VAL A 156 4.01 -18.38 10.35
N TRP A 157 4.54 -18.91 9.26
CA TRP A 157 4.51 -20.33 8.93
C TRP A 157 5.87 -20.83 8.50
N VAL A 158 6.11 -22.11 8.68
CA VAL A 158 7.27 -22.83 8.16
C VAL A 158 6.83 -24.07 7.41
N VAL A 159 7.39 -24.30 6.23
CA VAL A 159 7.20 -25.51 5.43
C VAL A 159 8.58 -26.15 5.11
N ARG A 160 8.64 -27.46 4.95
CA ARG A 160 9.86 -28.11 4.47
C ARG A 160 10.14 -27.71 3.02
N ALA A 161 11.40 -27.49 2.66
CA ALA A 161 11.78 -27.19 1.27
C ALA A 161 11.40 -28.32 0.31
N ALA A 162 11.38 -29.57 0.80
CA ALA A 162 10.86 -30.72 0.05
C ALA A 162 9.34 -30.71 -0.16
N GLY A 163 8.60 -29.82 0.53
CA GLY A 163 7.15 -29.77 0.56
C GLY A 163 6.56 -30.46 1.80
N GLY A 164 5.24 -30.41 1.93
CA GLY A 164 4.50 -30.97 3.05
C GLY A 164 3.55 -29.98 3.69
N GLN A 165 2.99 -30.32 4.86
CA GLN A 165 2.06 -29.46 5.57
C GLN A 165 2.82 -28.31 6.28
N PRO A 166 2.44 -27.04 6.07
CA PRO A 166 2.99 -25.93 6.81
C PRO A 166 2.68 -25.98 8.29
N GLN A 167 3.60 -25.57 9.12
CA GLN A 167 3.47 -25.43 10.57
C GLN A 167 3.41 -23.96 10.96
N ARG A 168 2.42 -23.58 11.78
CA ARG A 168 2.32 -22.22 12.33
C ARG A 168 3.32 -22.01 13.45
N VAL A 169 4.04 -20.88 13.41
CA VAL A 169 5.00 -20.47 14.46
C VAL A 169 4.30 -19.50 15.40
N ALA A 170 4.60 -19.61 16.72
CA ALA A 170 4.08 -18.76 17.79
C ALA A 170 2.54 -18.53 17.69
N PRO A 171 1.73 -19.60 17.76
CA PRO A 171 0.27 -19.50 17.58
C PRO A 171 -0.44 -18.67 18.67
N GLY A 172 0.21 -18.38 19.78
CA GLY A 172 -0.29 -17.51 20.85
C GLY A 172 -0.32 -16.01 20.50
N LEU A 173 0.38 -15.59 19.41
CA LEU A 173 0.33 -14.21 18.95
C LEU A 173 -0.94 -13.96 18.14
N THR A 174 -1.52 -12.78 18.32
CA THR A 174 -2.74 -12.37 17.58
C THR A 174 -2.44 -11.95 16.14
N ALA A 175 -1.22 -11.44 15.87
CA ALA A 175 -0.70 -11.27 14.52
C ALA A 175 0.83 -11.46 14.48
N ALA A 176 1.37 -12.00 13.37
CA ALA A 176 2.80 -12.19 13.15
C ALA A 176 3.16 -12.08 11.67
N ARG A 177 4.25 -11.33 11.33
CA ARG A 177 4.65 -11.00 9.94
C ARG A 177 6.15 -10.95 9.74
N THR A 178 6.57 -11.00 8.49
CA THR A 178 7.93 -10.73 8.01
C THR A 178 9.02 -11.51 8.76
N PRO A 179 8.97 -12.87 8.73
CA PRO A 179 9.94 -13.68 9.41
C PRO A 179 11.31 -13.63 8.72
N ILE A 180 12.37 -13.62 9.52
CA ILE A 180 13.74 -13.91 9.12
C ILE A 180 14.34 -14.97 10.04
N TRP A 181 15.25 -15.78 9.52
CA TRP A 181 15.94 -16.80 10.31
C TRP A 181 17.04 -16.20 11.17
N SER A 182 17.22 -16.75 12.37
CA SER A 182 18.45 -16.56 13.12
C SER A 182 19.62 -17.22 12.36
N PRO A 183 20.87 -16.72 12.51
CA PRO A 183 22.05 -17.27 11.83
C PRO A 183 22.28 -18.76 12.05
N ASP A 184 21.89 -19.28 13.21
CA ASP A 184 22.00 -20.71 13.56
C ASP A 184 20.82 -21.56 13.01
N GLY A 185 19.85 -20.95 12.35
CA GLY A 185 18.68 -21.62 11.78
C GLY A 185 17.69 -22.20 12.79
N LYS A 186 17.86 -21.93 14.09
CA LYS A 186 17.01 -22.52 15.15
C LYS A 186 15.79 -21.69 15.49
N ARG A 187 15.84 -20.39 15.23
CA ARG A 187 14.80 -19.43 15.61
C ARG A 187 14.41 -18.53 14.46
N LEU A 188 13.23 -17.93 14.58
CA LEU A 188 12.71 -16.91 13.67
C LEU A 188 12.51 -15.61 14.44
N LEU A 189 12.97 -14.51 13.84
CA LEU A 189 12.67 -13.15 14.25
C LEU A 189 11.60 -12.58 13.33
N PHE A 190 10.56 -11.98 13.89
CA PHE A 190 9.44 -11.46 13.11
C PHE A 190 8.72 -10.35 13.89
N VAL A 191 7.95 -9.51 13.19
CA VAL A 191 7.04 -8.55 13.84
C VAL A 191 5.87 -9.31 14.43
N GLY A 192 5.59 -9.12 15.71
CA GLY A 192 4.51 -9.81 16.42
C GLY A 192 3.66 -8.86 17.26
N TYR A 193 2.39 -9.21 17.40
CA TYR A 193 1.37 -8.46 18.13
C TYR A 193 0.56 -9.37 19.05
N THR A 194 0.31 -8.93 20.29
CA THR A 194 -0.35 -9.77 21.30
C THR A 194 -1.71 -9.24 21.75
N SER A 195 -2.04 -7.97 21.49
CA SER A 195 -3.29 -7.39 21.93
C SER A 195 -4.48 -7.88 21.09
N ALA A 196 -5.62 -8.05 21.73
CA ALA A 196 -6.90 -8.20 21.06
C ALA A 196 -7.51 -6.85 20.62
N LYS A 197 -6.95 -5.74 21.09
CA LYS A 197 -7.38 -4.39 20.75
C LYS A 197 -6.73 -3.94 19.44
N LEU A 198 -7.41 -3.09 18.69
CA LEU A 198 -6.88 -2.45 17.49
C LEU A 198 -5.96 -1.30 17.87
N TYR A 199 -4.89 -1.12 17.07
CA TYR A 199 -3.98 0.03 17.19
C TYR A 199 -3.37 0.22 18.59
N ASP A 200 -3.13 -0.88 19.29
CA ASP A 200 -2.45 -0.90 20.59
C ASP A 200 -0.94 -1.09 20.36
N ASP A 201 -0.28 0.00 19.95
CA ASP A 201 1.13 -0.03 19.53
C ASP A 201 2.08 -0.51 20.65
N ALA A 202 1.72 -0.38 21.93
CA ALA A 202 2.51 -0.86 23.06
C ALA A 202 2.68 -2.39 23.09
N ASN A 203 1.79 -3.12 22.40
CA ASN A 203 1.85 -4.58 22.28
C ASN A 203 2.49 -5.07 20.97
N LEU A 204 3.06 -4.17 20.19
CA LEU A 204 3.77 -4.44 18.94
C LEU A 204 5.27 -4.45 19.20
N ASP A 205 5.97 -5.50 18.77
CA ASP A 205 7.44 -5.62 18.88
C ASP A 205 7.99 -6.63 17.88
N TRP A 206 9.32 -6.75 17.82
CA TRP A 206 9.92 -7.96 17.30
C TRP A 206 9.82 -9.09 18.32
N TRP A 207 9.55 -10.27 17.80
CA TRP A 207 9.46 -11.51 18.58
C TRP A 207 10.43 -12.53 18.03
N LEU A 208 11.08 -13.25 18.92
CA LEU A 208 12.00 -14.34 18.62
C LEU A 208 11.41 -15.65 19.12
N ALA A 209 11.14 -16.61 18.23
CA ALA A 209 10.58 -17.90 18.58
C ALA A 209 11.36 -19.06 17.94
N THR A 210 11.39 -20.21 18.59
CA THR A 210 11.85 -21.46 17.95
C THR A 210 10.81 -21.95 16.94
N VAL A 211 11.24 -22.68 15.93
CA VAL A 211 10.35 -23.19 14.88
C VAL A 211 9.26 -24.10 15.45
N ASP A 212 9.63 -24.89 16.46
CA ASP A 212 8.72 -25.85 17.13
C ASP A 212 8.10 -25.25 18.41
N GLY A 213 8.45 -24.00 18.76
CA GLY A 213 8.01 -23.31 19.98
C GLY A 213 6.60 -22.76 19.86
N ARG A 214 5.84 -22.89 20.95
CA ARG A 214 4.50 -22.29 21.07
C ARG A 214 4.57 -20.82 21.46
N ASP A 215 5.63 -20.42 22.17
CA ASP A 215 5.81 -19.10 22.75
C ASP A 215 7.04 -18.41 22.16
N GLY A 216 6.91 -17.11 21.95
CA GLY A 216 8.00 -16.24 21.52
C GLY A 216 8.50 -15.35 22.68
N VAL A 217 9.72 -14.82 22.52
CA VAL A 217 10.30 -13.83 23.41
C VAL A 217 10.23 -12.47 22.74
N LYS A 218 9.61 -11.48 23.42
CA LYS A 218 9.58 -10.08 23.01
C LYS A 218 11.01 -9.52 23.07
N THR A 219 11.50 -8.89 21.99
CA THR A 219 12.91 -8.45 21.93
C THR A 219 13.18 -7.13 22.64
N GLY A 220 12.16 -6.26 22.77
CA GLY A 220 12.27 -4.92 23.35
C GLY A 220 12.70 -3.86 22.33
N LEU A 221 12.52 -4.08 21.02
CA LEU A 221 12.80 -3.06 20.02
C LEU A 221 11.92 -1.83 20.20
N HIS A 222 10.64 -2.02 20.54
CA HIS A 222 9.71 -0.92 20.74
C HIS A 222 10.25 0.09 21.76
N GLU A 223 10.63 -0.40 22.93
CA GLU A 223 11.19 0.41 24.02
C GLU A 223 12.54 1.03 23.64
N ALA A 224 13.37 0.30 22.89
CA ALA A 224 14.67 0.82 22.44
C ALA A 224 14.52 1.99 21.46
N LEU A 225 13.55 1.93 20.54
CA LEU A 225 13.25 3.03 19.61
C LEU A 225 12.76 4.27 20.36
N ILE A 226 11.79 4.12 21.27
CA ILE A 226 11.28 5.23 22.09
C ILE A 226 12.39 5.87 22.92
N SER A 227 13.22 5.05 23.58
CA SER A 227 14.34 5.52 24.40
C SER A 227 15.40 6.28 23.59
N ALA A 228 15.53 5.96 22.31
CA ALA A 228 16.40 6.67 21.36
C ALA A 228 15.76 7.94 20.78
N GLY A 229 14.55 8.34 21.22
CA GLY A 229 13.81 9.49 20.69
C GLY A 229 13.25 9.25 19.29
N LEU A 230 13.14 7.98 18.88
CA LEU A 230 12.67 7.59 17.56
C LEU A 230 11.19 7.23 17.65
N SER A 231 10.30 8.16 17.27
CA SER A 231 8.85 7.90 17.24
C SER A 231 8.50 6.73 16.32
N ILE A 232 7.52 5.93 16.73
CA ILE A 232 6.90 4.91 15.89
C ILE A 232 5.64 5.56 15.33
N ALA A 233 5.63 5.83 14.02
CA ALA A 233 4.39 6.28 13.38
C ALA A 233 3.38 5.13 13.44
N SER A 234 2.17 5.40 13.93
CA SER A 234 1.11 4.41 14.02
C SER A 234 0.91 3.71 12.67
N GLY A 235 1.01 2.37 12.67
CA GLY A 235 0.86 1.56 11.47
C GLY A 235 2.16 1.15 10.75
N PHE A 236 3.33 1.74 11.04
CA PHE A 236 4.60 1.44 10.38
C PHE A 236 5.67 0.96 11.36
N PHE A 237 5.45 -0.21 11.96
CA PHE A 237 6.48 -0.83 12.79
C PHE A 237 7.61 -1.40 11.91
N PRO A 238 8.89 -1.18 12.27
CA PRO A 238 10.03 -1.66 11.50
C PRO A 238 10.00 -3.17 11.27
N SER A 239 10.05 -3.59 10.01
CA SER A 239 10.20 -5.01 9.65
C SER A 239 11.66 -5.40 9.65
N PRO A 240 12.03 -6.56 10.24
CA PRO A 240 13.39 -7.09 10.10
C PRO A 240 13.59 -7.59 8.66
N PHE A 241 14.74 -7.28 8.07
CA PHE A 241 15.07 -7.72 6.71
C PHE A 241 16.11 -8.83 6.68
N CYS A 242 17.20 -8.66 7.41
CA CYS A 242 18.21 -9.68 7.56
C CYS A 242 18.94 -9.56 8.90
N TRP A 243 19.46 -10.67 9.38
CA TRP A 243 20.26 -10.76 10.57
C TRP A 243 21.71 -11.08 10.18
N SER A 244 22.62 -10.12 10.37
CA SER A 244 24.03 -10.29 10.05
C SER A 244 24.70 -11.30 10.98
N THR A 245 25.39 -12.27 10.40
CA THR A 245 26.17 -13.27 11.14
C THR A 245 27.41 -12.68 11.81
N ASP A 246 28.01 -11.68 11.15
CA ASP A 246 29.32 -11.15 11.51
C ASP A 246 29.26 -10.17 12.69
N THR A 247 28.14 -9.43 12.79
CA THR A 247 27.98 -8.35 13.77
C THR A 247 26.85 -8.60 14.80
N ASN A 248 26.09 -9.69 14.65
CA ASN A 248 24.85 -9.93 15.41
C ASN A 248 23.88 -8.74 15.38
N THR A 249 23.84 -8.01 14.26
CA THR A 249 22.93 -6.89 14.06
C THR A 249 21.78 -7.29 13.12
N VAL A 250 20.62 -6.71 13.35
CA VAL A 250 19.45 -6.83 12.49
C VAL A 250 19.28 -5.53 11.72
N ILE A 251 19.18 -5.65 10.39
CA ILE A 251 18.91 -4.52 9.49
C ILE A 251 17.41 -4.36 9.32
N PHE A 252 16.95 -3.11 9.41
CA PHE A 252 15.54 -2.75 9.23
C PHE A 252 15.39 -1.38 8.56
N SER A 253 14.21 -1.05 8.05
CA SER A 253 13.91 0.29 7.54
C SER A 253 12.96 1.03 8.46
N ARG A 254 13.12 2.36 8.52
CA ARG A 254 12.30 3.24 9.34
C ARG A 254 12.06 4.57 8.64
N SER A 255 10.83 5.07 8.73
CA SER A 255 10.45 6.39 8.24
C SER A 255 10.98 7.51 9.15
N SER A 256 11.43 8.58 8.53
CA SER A 256 11.84 9.82 9.18
C SER A 256 11.37 10.99 8.30
N GLY A 257 10.25 11.61 8.65
CA GLY A 257 9.54 12.49 7.73
C GLY A 257 9.05 11.75 6.50
N ASP A 258 9.25 12.32 5.33
CA ASP A 258 8.84 11.73 4.03
C ASP A 258 9.81 10.66 3.51
N ALA A 259 11.01 10.55 4.11
CA ALA A 259 12.01 9.56 3.74
C ALA A 259 11.90 8.30 4.60
N ARG A 260 12.29 7.16 4.03
CA ARG A 260 12.51 5.91 4.75
C ARG A 260 13.94 5.47 4.54
N ASN A 261 14.67 5.23 5.62
CA ASN A 261 16.08 4.88 5.58
C ASN A 261 16.37 3.57 6.28
N LEU A 262 17.54 3.01 5.99
CA LEU A 262 18.03 1.79 6.60
C LEU A 262 18.69 2.08 7.94
N TRP A 263 18.43 1.20 8.89
CA TRP A 263 18.94 1.22 10.24
C TRP A 263 19.42 -0.16 10.66
N GLU A 264 20.27 -0.24 11.66
CA GLU A 264 20.66 -1.49 12.31
C GLU A 264 20.54 -1.38 13.83
N ILE A 265 20.35 -2.54 14.48
CA ILE A 265 20.40 -2.67 15.93
C ILE A 265 21.00 -4.03 16.30
N GLY A 266 21.78 -4.08 17.38
CA GLY A 266 22.28 -5.33 17.91
C GLY A 266 21.16 -6.21 18.46
N LEU A 267 21.27 -7.53 18.32
CA LEU A 267 20.38 -8.50 18.93
C LEU A 267 21.21 -9.61 19.58
N SER A 268 21.08 -9.74 20.91
CA SER A 268 21.79 -10.77 21.66
C SER A 268 21.29 -12.16 21.26
N PRO A 269 22.15 -13.03 20.72
CA PRO A 269 21.74 -14.39 20.37
C PRO A 269 21.42 -15.25 21.60
N GLN A 270 21.93 -14.90 22.80
CA GLN A 270 21.68 -15.65 24.03
C GLN A 270 20.31 -15.30 24.63
N THR A 271 20.02 -14.00 24.77
CA THR A 271 18.80 -13.53 25.46
C THR A 271 17.64 -13.26 24.52
N GLY A 272 17.90 -13.07 23.22
CA GLY A 272 16.90 -12.64 22.25
C GLY A 272 16.46 -11.19 22.43
N LYS A 273 17.20 -10.40 23.22
CA LYS A 273 16.89 -8.99 23.46
C LYS A 273 17.73 -8.10 22.56
N VAL A 274 17.18 -6.95 22.17
CA VAL A 274 17.95 -5.91 21.48
C VAL A 274 19.05 -5.38 22.39
N ALA A 275 20.17 -4.99 21.80
CA ALA A 275 21.36 -4.52 22.49
C ALA A 275 21.92 -3.25 21.81
N GLY A 276 22.25 -2.25 22.62
CA GLY A 276 22.75 -0.98 22.11
C GLY A 276 21.64 -0.05 21.64
N VAL A 277 22.03 0.98 20.88
CA VAL A 277 21.13 1.98 20.31
C VAL A 277 20.97 1.76 18.80
N PRO A 278 19.80 2.04 18.21
CA PRO A 278 19.62 1.98 16.76
C PRO A 278 20.57 2.93 16.05
N ARG A 279 21.26 2.45 15.02
CA ARG A 279 22.18 3.24 14.20
C ARG A 279 21.66 3.35 12.76
N ARG A 280 21.61 4.57 12.25
CA ARG A 280 21.21 4.85 10.86
C ARG A 280 22.34 4.46 9.90
N LEU A 281 21.99 3.76 8.83
CA LEU A 281 22.92 3.30 7.79
C LEU A 281 22.87 4.14 6.52
N THR A 282 21.71 4.71 6.18
CA THR A 282 21.52 5.50 4.97
C THR A 282 20.82 6.83 5.26
N ALA A 283 20.98 7.81 4.37
CA ALA A 283 20.44 9.16 4.52
C ALA A 283 19.75 9.66 3.23
N GLY A 284 19.34 8.76 2.34
CA GLY A 284 18.61 9.11 1.11
C GLY A 284 17.27 9.81 1.39
N ALA A 285 16.80 10.58 0.41
CA ALA A 285 15.52 11.29 0.49
C ALA A 285 14.33 10.41 0.05
N GLY A 286 14.57 9.26 -0.55
CA GLY A 286 13.54 8.33 -1.02
C GLY A 286 13.16 7.27 0.01
N ILE A 287 12.52 6.23 -0.47
CA ILE A 287 12.14 5.05 0.31
C ILE A 287 13.22 3.98 0.10
N GLU A 288 14.00 3.71 1.14
CA GLU A 288 15.02 2.66 1.15
C GLU A 288 14.52 1.51 2.02
N ASP A 289 14.30 0.37 1.39
CA ASP A 289 13.74 -0.83 2.04
C ASP A 289 14.17 -2.13 1.32
N ASP A 290 13.53 -3.25 1.67
CA ASP A 290 13.72 -4.57 1.05
C ASP A 290 15.20 -5.02 1.01
N VAL A 291 15.83 -5.12 2.18
CA VAL A 291 17.26 -5.43 2.29
C VAL A 291 17.52 -6.93 2.21
N SER A 292 18.57 -7.30 1.48
CA SER A 292 19.19 -8.62 1.50
C SER A 292 20.66 -8.51 1.90
N CYS A 293 21.11 -9.40 2.78
CA CYS A 293 22.49 -9.47 3.25
C CYS A 293 23.22 -10.67 2.64
N ALA A 294 24.47 -10.46 2.21
CA ALA A 294 25.39 -11.55 1.88
C ALA A 294 26.44 -11.76 2.99
N SER A 295 27.13 -12.88 2.96
CA SER A 295 28.31 -13.11 3.79
C SER A 295 29.37 -12.04 3.47
N GLY A 296 30.13 -11.59 4.49
CA GLY A 296 31.09 -10.50 4.32
C GLY A 296 30.50 -9.10 4.42
N GLY A 297 29.22 -8.96 4.80
CA GLY A 297 28.61 -7.68 5.17
C GLY A 297 28.15 -6.81 3.99
N ALA A 298 28.07 -7.35 2.79
CA ALA A 298 27.44 -6.65 1.66
C ALA A 298 25.91 -6.66 1.80
N LEU A 299 25.27 -5.53 1.51
CA LEU A 299 23.82 -5.33 1.58
C LEU A 299 23.30 -4.89 0.22
N ALA A 300 22.34 -5.59 -0.35
CA ALA A 300 21.54 -5.07 -1.46
C ALA A 300 20.20 -4.53 -0.92
N PHE A 301 19.76 -3.39 -1.41
CA PHE A 301 18.52 -2.79 -0.98
C PHE A 301 17.81 -2.07 -2.14
N THR A 302 16.51 -1.90 -2.01
CA THR A 302 15.72 -1.06 -2.92
C THR A 302 15.80 0.39 -2.50
N SER A 303 16.09 1.29 -3.44
CA SER A 303 15.86 2.74 -3.31
C SER A 303 14.82 3.12 -4.34
N ARG A 304 13.66 3.57 -3.86
CA ARG A 304 12.50 3.89 -4.71
C ARG A 304 11.87 5.22 -4.36
N GLU A 305 11.24 5.80 -5.35
CA GLU A 305 10.27 6.88 -5.20
C GLU A 305 8.87 6.32 -5.41
N SER A 306 7.95 6.78 -4.59
CA SER A 306 6.54 6.43 -4.67
C SER A 306 5.76 7.72 -4.83
N ARG A 307 4.96 7.81 -5.87
CA ARG A 307 4.13 8.99 -6.15
C ARG A 307 2.72 8.57 -6.50
N SER A 308 1.77 9.30 -5.99
CA SER A 308 0.37 9.11 -6.34
C SER A 308 -0.05 10.14 -7.38
N HIS A 309 -0.61 9.65 -8.50
CA HIS A 309 -1.15 10.47 -9.58
C HIS A 309 -2.61 10.12 -9.85
N ILE A 310 -3.36 11.08 -10.39
CA ILE A 310 -4.74 10.82 -10.78
C ILE A 310 -4.77 10.41 -12.24
N TRP A 311 -5.42 9.27 -12.46
CA TRP A 311 -5.70 8.68 -13.77
C TRP A 311 -7.16 8.84 -14.12
N SER A 312 -7.45 8.98 -15.39
CA SER A 312 -8.79 9.06 -15.94
C SER A 312 -9.02 7.91 -16.91
N LEU A 313 -10.19 7.29 -16.81
CA LEU A 313 -10.66 6.26 -17.73
C LEU A 313 -12.01 6.71 -18.31
N PRO A 314 -12.13 6.89 -19.65
CA PRO A 314 -13.43 6.96 -20.30
C PRO A 314 -14.21 5.66 -20.09
N PHE A 315 -15.42 5.75 -19.53
CA PHE A 315 -16.13 4.57 -19.05
C PHE A 315 -17.65 4.73 -19.16
N ASP A 316 -18.31 3.78 -19.80
CA ASP A 316 -19.77 3.71 -19.76
C ASP A 316 -20.24 3.08 -18.44
N LEU A 317 -20.58 3.94 -17.48
CA LEU A 317 -20.99 3.53 -16.13
C LEU A 317 -22.30 2.74 -16.10
N ASN A 318 -23.18 2.87 -17.09
CA ASN A 318 -24.41 2.10 -17.15
C ASN A 318 -24.18 0.69 -17.71
N ARG A 319 -23.28 0.56 -18.68
CA ARG A 319 -22.89 -0.74 -19.24
C ARG A 319 -21.86 -1.48 -18.41
N GLY A 320 -20.99 -0.73 -17.71
CA GLY A 320 -19.91 -1.28 -16.91
C GLY A 320 -18.67 -1.64 -17.75
N ALA A 321 -18.35 -0.82 -18.75
CA ALA A 321 -17.25 -1.10 -19.65
C ALA A 321 -16.46 0.17 -20.02
N PRO A 322 -15.10 0.07 -20.18
CA PRO A 322 -14.28 1.13 -20.71
C PRO A 322 -14.71 1.50 -22.13
N THR A 323 -14.67 2.80 -22.46
CA THR A 323 -14.94 3.33 -23.80
C THR A 323 -13.69 3.92 -24.47
N GLY A 324 -12.56 3.88 -23.77
CA GLY A 324 -11.26 4.36 -24.25
C GLY A 324 -10.12 3.86 -23.34
N ALA A 325 -8.91 4.25 -23.69
CA ALA A 325 -7.73 3.96 -22.87
C ALA A 325 -7.68 4.87 -21.62
N SER A 326 -7.09 4.38 -20.55
CA SER A 326 -6.78 5.20 -19.37
C SER A 326 -5.63 6.15 -19.66
N GLU A 327 -5.68 7.34 -19.12
CA GLU A 327 -4.65 8.37 -19.22
C GLU A 327 -4.32 8.97 -17.86
N ARG A 328 -3.06 9.29 -17.62
CA ARG A 328 -2.65 10.07 -16.44
C ARG A 328 -3.01 11.53 -16.69
N ILE A 329 -3.82 12.10 -15.81
CA ILE A 329 -4.31 13.48 -15.96
C ILE A 329 -3.65 14.47 -15.01
N THR A 330 -2.78 14.04 -14.12
CA THR A 330 -1.98 14.92 -13.26
C THR A 330 -0.51 14.58 -13.38
N ASP A 331 0.34 15.60 -13.47
CA ASP A 331 1.80 15.50 -13.63
C ASP A 331 2.54 16.37 -12.62
N GLY A 332 3.86 16.16 -12.52
CA GLY A 332 4.75 16.97 -11.69
C GLY A 332 5.01 16.40 -10.30
N PRO A 333 5.70 17.15 -9.45
CA PRO A 333 6.13 16.70 -8.13
C PRO A 333 4.95 16.60 -7.15
N GLY A 334 5.14 15.75 -6.12
CA GLY A 334 4.19 15.57 -5.03
C GLY A 334 3.08 14.56 -5.34
N ASP A 335 2.42 14.15 -4.25
CA ASP A 335 1.32 13.21 -4.28
C ASP A 335 0.00 13.91 -4.56
N ARG A 336 -0.89 13.21 -5.24
CA ARG A 336 -2.25 13.63 -5.53
C ARG A 336 -3.22 12.51 -5.22
N GLY A 337 -4.33 12.84 -4.56
CA GLY A 337 -5.28 11.81 -4.17
C GLY A 337 -6.70 12.34 -3.92
N PHE A 338 -7.59 11.40 -3.62
CA PHE A 338 -9.00 11.64 -3.38
C PHE A 338 -9.66 12.51 -4.47
N PRO A 339 -9.58 12.11 -5.76
CA PRO A 339 -10.29 12.84 -6.80
C PRO A 339 -11.79 12.82 -6.54
N SER A 340 -12.41 13.98 -6.70
CA SER A 340 -13.87 14.15 -6.67
C SER A 340 -14.31 14.92 -7.91
N LEU A 341 -15.27 14.39 -8.65
CA LEU A 341 -15.76 14.95 -9.90
C LEU A 341 -17.10 15.67 -9.69
N SER A 342 -17.28 16.81 -10.38
CA SER A 342 -18.61 17.38 -10.57
C SER A 342 -19.49 16.45 -11.43
N LYS A 343 -20.82 16.54 -11.30
CA LYS A 343 -21.77 15.65 -12.02
C LYS A 343 -21.57 15.61 -13.53
N ASN A 344 -21.15 16.72 -14.14
CA ASN A 344 -20.85 16.81 -15.57
C ASN A 344 -19.40 16.44 -15.93
N ALA A 345 -18.60 15.98 -14.96
CA ALA A 345 -17.17 15.65 -15.06
C ALA A 345 -16.30 16.77 -15.69
N ARG A 346 -16.71 18.04 -15.53
CA ARG A 346 -15.91 19.17 -16.01
C ARG A 346 -14.90 19.65 -14.98
N LEU A 347 -15.26 19.60 -13.71
CA LEU A 347 -14.42 20.00 -12.59
C LEU A 347 -14.01 18.76 -11.79
N MET A 348 -12.74 18.70 -11.43
CA MET A 348 -12.19 17.73 -10.46
C MET A 348 -11.54 18.50 -9.33
N ALA A 349 -11.85 18.12 -8.07
CA ALA A 349 -11.08 18.52 -6.92
C ALA A 349 -10.25 17.34 -6.40
N PHE A 350 -9.09 17.64 -5.83
CA PHE A 350 -8.18 16.65 -5.26
C PHE A 350 -7.26 17.30 -4.22
N PHE A 351 -6.65 16.52 -3.35
CA PHE A 351 -5.55 17.04 -2.55
C PHE A 351 -4.22 16.91 -3.28
N SER A 352 -3.29 17.82 -3.02
CA SER A 352 -1.90 17.68 -3.45
C SER A 352 -0.94 18.34 -2.47
N ASN A 353 0.24 17.73 -2.29
CA ASN A 353 1.35 18.29 -1.50
C ASN A 353 2.44 18.93 -2.39
N GLN A 354 2.19 19.14 -3.69
CA GLN A 354 3.16 19.72 -4.63
C GLN A 354 3.66 21.11 -4.25
N SER A 355 2.92 21.86 -3.44
CA SER A 355 3.31 23.18 -2.90
C SER A 355 4.12 23.11 -1.60
N GLY A 356 4.54 21.91 -1.16
CA GLY A 356 5.24 21.65 0.09
C GLY A 356 4.32 21.37 1.28
N GLN A 357 3.02 21.62 1.12
CA GLN A 357 1.97 21.32 2.12
C GLN A 357 0.76 20.72 1.41
N THR A 358 -0.01 19.89 2.14
CA THR A 358 -1.21 19.24 1.59
C THR A 358 -2.35 20.23 1.52
N ASN A 359 -2.68 20.67 0.31
CA ASN A 359 -3.74 21.64 0.01
C ASN A 359 -4.83 21.01 -0.88
N ILE A 360 -5.98 21.68 -0.94
CA ILE A 360 -7.06 21.31 -1.86
C ILE A 360 -6.89 22.08 -3.17
N TRP A 361 -6.84 21.31 -4.25
CA TRP A 361 -6.69 21.80 -5.62
C TRP A 361 -7.94 21.51 -6.43
N LYS A 362 -8.18 22.30 -7.47
CA LYS A 362 -9.15 22.02 -8.53
C LYS A 362 -8.48 21.99 -9.89
N ARG A 363 -9.04 21.19 -10.78
CA ARG A 363 -8.65 21.09 -12.19
C ARG A 363 -9.90 21.20 -13.07
N ASP A 364 -9.90 22.11 -14.03
CA ASP A 364 -10.84 22.11 -15.15
C ASP A 364 -10.38 21.02 -16.13
N LEU A 365 -11.19 19.99 -16.31
CA LEU A 365 -10.84 18.83 -17.13
C LEU A 365 -10.90 19.10 -18.64
N ALA A 366 -11.50 20.21 -19.08
CA ALA A 366 -11.51 20.62 -20.49
C ALA A 366 -10.26 21.41 -20.86
N THR A 367 -9.77 22.27 -19.97
CA THR A 367 -8.60 23.13 -20.24
C THR A 367 -7.31 22.60 -19.65
N GLY A 368 -7.39 21.70 -18.65
CA GLY A 368 -6.25 21.22 -17.90
C GLY A 368 -5.74 22.19 -16.83
N ASN A 369 -6.35 23.37 -16.65
CA ASN A 369 -5.91 24.37 -15.69
C ASN A 369 -6.13 23.92 -14.26
N GLU A 370 -5.08 24.06 -13.43
CA GLU A 370 -5.12 23.75 -11.99
C GLU A 370 -4.97 25.03 -11.17
N SER A 371 -5.66 25.07 -10.02
CA SER A 371 -5.50 26.13 -9.05
C SER A 371 -5.80 25.62 -7.63
N ILE A 372 -5.13 26.24 -6.63
CA ILE A 372 -5.43 25.99 -5.22
C ILE A 372 -6.76 26.64 -4.88
N ILE A 373 -7.62 25.91 -4.14
CA ILE A 373 -8.88 26.43 -3.62
C ILE A 373 -8.74 26.82 -2.17
N ALA A 374 -8.11 25.95 -1.39
CA ALA A 374 -7.85 26.18 0.02
C ALA A 374 -6.39 25.86 0.32
N SER A 375 -5.74 26.77 1.02
CA SER A 375 -4.35 26.67 1.46
C SER A 375 -4.28 26.92 2.96
N SER A 376 -3.57 26.07 3.69
CA SER A 376 -3.38 26.18 5.13
C SER A 376 -2.07 25.54 5.55
N SER A 377 -1.58 25.88 6.75
CA SER A 377 -0.44 25.20 7.41
C SER A 377 -0.81 23.81 7.95
N VAL A 378 -2.11 23.52 8.07
CA VAL A 378 -2.63 22.24 8.58
C VAL A 378 -3.09 21.32 7.43
N LEU A 379 -3.14 20.03 7.72
CA LEU A 379 -3.44 18.99 6.75
C LEU A 379 -4.88 19.09 6.23
N GLN A 380 -5.03 19.30 4.91
CA GLN A 380 -6.31 19.33 4.22
C GLN A 380 -6.46 18.10 3.33
N ARG A 381 -7.62 17.41 3.41
CA ARG A 381 -7.90 16.18 2.66
C ARG A 381 -9.39 16.00 2.34
N PHE A 382 -9.68 14.98 1.55
CA PHE A 382 -11.03 14.48 1.26
C PHE A 382 -11.96 15.53 0.63
N PRO A 383 -11.56 16.17 -0.47
CA PRO A 383 -12.46 17.09 -1.15
C PRO A 383 -13.65 16.36 -1.76
N VAL A 384 -14.81 16.98 -1.69
CA VAL A 384 -16.06 16.52 -2.32
C VAL A 384 -16.67 17.68 -3.07
N VAL A 385 -16.71 17.57 -4.40
CA VAL A 385 -17.26 18.59 -5.30
C VAL A 385 -18.78 18.49 -5.32
N SER A 386 -19.47 19.63 -5.21
CA SER A 386 -20.91 19.67 -5.38
C SER A 386 -21.35 19.30 -6.81
N PRO A 387 -22.55 18.81 -7.05
CA PRO A 387 -23.04 18.42 -8.39
C PRO A 387 -22.83 19.48 -9.48
N SER A 388 -23.05 20.75 -9.19
CA SER A 388 -22.83 21.86 -10.11
C SER A 388 -21.35 22.18 -10.34
N GLY A 389 -20.48 21.82 -9.37
CA GLY A 389 -19.08 22.22 -9.34
C GLY A 389 -18.84 23.59 -8.70
N ALA A 390 -19.87 24.23 -8.15
CA ALA A 390 -19.74 25.56 -7.54
C ALA A 390 -19.02 25.51 -6.18
N ASN A 391 -19.28 24.47 -5.40
CA ASN A 391 -18.82 24.32 -4.03
C ASN A 391 -17.96 23.06 -3.85
N ILE A 392 -17.00 23.13 -2.94
CA ILE A 392 -16.13 22.00 -2.58
C ILE A 392 -16.06 21.92 -1.05
N ALA A 393 -16.59 20.84 -0.50
CA ALA A 393 -16.42 20.51 0.90
C ALA A 393 -15.14 19.70 1.11
N TYR A 394 -14.42 19.90 2.21
CA TYR A 394 -13.19 19.17 2.51
C TYR A 394 -12.95 19.09 4.02
N ALA A 395 -12.09 18.16 4.44
CA ALA A 395 -11.72 17.98 5.84
C ALA A 395 -10.38 18.63 6.15
N VAL A 396 -10.26 19.20 7.35
CA VAL A 396 -9.06 19.78 7.93
C VAL A 396 -8.75 19.05 9.24
N ASN A 397 -7.49 18.67 9.45
CA ASN A 397 -7.01 18.25 10.76
C ASN A 397 -6.40 19.46 11.44
N GLU A 398 -7.11 20.02 12.41
CA GLU A 398 -6.67 21.20 13.16
C GLU A 398 -5.43 20.87 14.02
N GLU A 399 -4.70 21.91 14.48
CA GLU A 399 -3.49 21.74 15.29
C GLU A 399 -3.73 21.03 16.63
N ASP A 400 -4.92 21.15 17.20
CA ASP A 400 -5.35 20.48 18.43
C ASP A 400 -5.79 19.03 18.22
N GLY A 401 -5.72 18.53 16.97
CA GLY A 401 -6.18 17.19 16.57
C GLY A 401 -7.66 17.07 16.26
N THR A 402 -8.43 18.16 16.41
CA THR A 402 -9.85 18.20 16.02
C THR A 402 -9.96 18.10 14.50
N ARG A 403 -10.98 17.38 14.03
CA ARG A 403 -11.30 17.32 12.60
C ARG A 403 -12.49 18.22 12.32
N THR A 404 -12.35 19.04 11.28
CA THR A 404 -13.34 20.04 10.90
C THR A 404 -13.65 19.94 9.41
N VAL A 405 -14.91 20.05 9.04
CA VAL A 405 -15.33 20.14 7.63
C VAL A 405 -15.51 21.62 7.28
N TYR A 406 -14.89 21.99 6.17
CA TYR A 406 -15.02 23.30 5.55
C TYR A 406 -15.65 23.21 4.17
N GLU A 407 -16.25 24.29 3.72
CA GLU A 407 -16.70 24.51 2.35
C GLU A 407 -15.93 25.69 1.74
N ALA A 408 -15.56 25.56 0.48
CA ALA A 408 -15.01 26.64 -0.33
C ALA A 408 -15.82 26.79 -1.61
N SER A 409 -16.20 28.01 -1.94
CA SER A 409 -16.85 28.38 -3.19
C SER A 409 -16.01 29.37 -4.00
N ALA A 410 -16.30 29.49 -5.30
CA ALA A 410 -15.56 30.41 -6.16
C ALA A 410 -15.78 31.87 -5.71
N GLY A 411 -14.71 32.52 -5.21
CA GLY A 411 -14.74 33.94 -4.86
C GLY A 411 -15.04 34.24 -3.37
N SER A 412 -15.32 33.23 -2.53
CA SER A 412 -15.39 33.37 -1.08
C SER A 412 -14.26 32.60 -0.40
N GLY A 413 -13.85 33.04 0.78
CA GLY A 413 -12.92 32.28 1.62
C GLY A 413 -13.56 31.00 2.14
N PRO A 414 -12.75 30.06 2.70
CA PRO A 414 -13.27 28.85 3.33
C PRO A 414 -14.23 29.15 4.48
N GLU A 415 -15.38 28.48 4.49
CA GLU A 415 -16.38 28.58 5.56
C GLU A 415 -16.39 27.30 6.39
N LYS A 416 -16.43 27.43 7.73
CA LYS A 416 -16.50 26.30 8.66
C LYS A 416 -17.92 25.75 8.73
N MET A 417 -18.09 24.50 8.30
CA MET A 417 -19.39 23.83 8.26
C MET A 417 -19.67 23.00 9.50
N CYS A 418 -18.66 22.30 10.01
CA CYS A 418 -18.85 21.34 11.09
C CYS A 418 -17.55 21.04 11.83
N GLU A 419 -17.53 21.30 13.15
CA GLU A 419 -16.45 20.92 14.05
C GLU A 419 -16.70 19.55 14.67
N GLY A 420 -15.65 18.74 14.86
CA GLY A 420 -15.75 17.35 15.33
C GLY A 420 -16.24 16.37 14.27
N CYS A 421 -16.41 16.80 13.03
CA CYS A 421 -16.79 15.99 11.89
C CYS A 421 -15.54 15.42 11.20
N VAL A 422 -15.54 14.12 10.96
CA VAL A 422 -14.33 13.44 10.46
C VAL A 422 -14.03 13.81 9.02
N ARG A 423 -15.04 13.78 8.13
CA ARG A 423 -14.91 14.19 6.73
C ARG A 423 -16.27 14.26 6.01
N PRO A 424 -16.37 15.05 4.92
CA PRO A 424 -17.48 14.97 3.98
C PRO A 424 -17.35 13.73 3.09
N THR A 425 -18.48 13.26 2.53
CA THR A 425 -18.46 12.11 1.62
C THR A 425 -19.25 12.33 0.35
N ASP A 426 -20.41 13.01 0.39
CA ASP A 426 -21.20 13.29 -0.81
C ASP A 426 -22.20 14.43 -0.59
N TRP A 427 -22.58 15.08 -1.68
CA TRP A 427 -23.64 16.11 -1.73
C TRP A 427 -24.94 15.52 -2.22
N SER A 428 -26.07 15.99 -1.66
CA SER A 428 -27.36 15.76 -2.27
C SER A 428 -27.44 16.41 -3.66
N SER A 429 -28.30 15.89 -4.55
CA SER A 429 -28.44 16.41 -5.91
C SER A 429 -28.95 17.85 -6.00
N ASP A 430 -29.60 18.36 -4.95
CA ASP A 430 -30.07 19.74 -4.80
C ASP A 430 -29.08 20.66 -4.06
N GLU A 431 -27.90 20.10 -3.69
CA GLU A 431 -26.80 20.78 -2.97
C GLU A 431 -27.17 21.39 -1.61
N LYS A 432 -28.28 20.98 -1.02
CA LYS A 432 -28.71 21.49 0.27
C LYS A 432 -28.22 20.70 1.46
N THR A 433 -27.80 19.46 1.24
CA THR A 433 -27.30 18.59 2.30
C THR A 433 -26.00 17.90 1.90
N LEU A 434 -25.16 17.66 2.89
CA LEU A 434 -23.89 16.97 2.77
C LEU A 434 -23.90 15.74 3.67
N LEU A 435 -23.47 14.59 3.17
CA LEU A 435 -23.18 13.42 4.00
C LEU A 435 -21.82 13.56 4.65
N ILE A 436 -21.74 13.30 5.95
CA ILE A 436 -20.52 13.40 6.75
C ILE A 436 -20.36 12.19 7.66
N PHE A 437 -19.13 11.89 8.07
CA PHE A 437 -18.87 10.99 9.19
C PHE A 437 -18.78 11.77 10.48
N ALA A 438 -19.33 11.23 11.55
CA ALA A 438 -19.21 11.77 12.90
C ALA A 438 -19.25 10.66 13.95
N GLY A 439 -18.82 10.98 15.17
CA GLY A 439 -18.94 10.09 16.34
C GLY A 439 -17.93 8.94 16.41
N THR A 440 -18.08 8.12 17.47
CA THR A 440 -17.28 6.91 17.72
C THR A 440 -18.20 5.85 18.32
N PRO A 441 -18.46 4.71 17.64
CA PRO A 441 -18.04 4.38 16.28
C PRO A 441 -18.55 5.40 15.25
N TYR A 442 -17.88 5.46 14.08
CA TYR A 442 -18.31 6.38 13.02
C TYR A 442 -19.72 6.07 12.56
N GLN A 443 -20.54 7.09 12.47
CA GLN A 443 -21.89 7.08 11.92
C GLN A 443 -21.99 8.04 10.74
N ILE A 444 -23.00 7.88 9.91
CA ILE A 444 -23.27 8.79 8.79
C ILE A 444 -24.36 9.75 9.21
N ASN A 445 -24.05 11.04 9.16
CA ASN A 445 -24.99 12.13 9.43
C ASN A 445 -25.26 12.93 8.15
N LEU A 446 -26.44 13.56 8.11
CA LEU A 446 -26.73 14.67 7.21
C LEU A 446 -26.28 15.97 7.86
N LEU A 447 -25.62 16.83 7.09
CA LEU A 447 -25.31 18.21 7.45
C LEU A 447 -26.13 19.12 6.51
N ASP A 448 -27.02 19.95 7.07
CA ASP A 448 -27.70 20.98 6.31
C ASP A 448 -26.74 22.11 6.00
N VAL A 449 -26.62 22.45 4.72
CA VAL A 449 -25.60 23.41 4.24
C VAL A 449 -25.89 24.84 4.70
N ALA A 450 -27.16 25.23 4.79
CA ALA A 450 -27.53 26.59 5.15
C ALA A 450 -27.51 26.85 6.67
N THR A 451 -27.87 25.83 7.46
CA THR A 451 -28.01 25.97 8.92
C THR A 451 -26.88 25.36 9.71
N HIS A 452 -26.04 24.56 9.05
CA HIS A 452 -24.96 23.74 9.64
C HIS A 452 -25.45 22.73 10.69
N GLN A 453 -26.74 22.43 10.70
CA GLN A 453 -27.33 21.46 11.62
C GLN A 453 -27.03 20.02 11.15
N GLN A 454 -26.62 19.17 12.10
CA GLN A 454 -26.43 17.76 11.86
C GLN A 454 -27.63 16.94 12.25
N THR A 455 -28.01 15.99 11.40
CA THR A 455 -29.04 14.98 11.69
C THR A 455 -28.44 13.59 11.54
N PRO A 456 -28.39 12.75 12.60
CA PRO A 456 -28.00 11.35 12.48
C PRO A 456 -28.87 10.60 11.50
N LEU A 457 -28.26 9.89 10.53
CA LEU A 457 -28.99 9.15 9.50
C LEU A 457 -28.79 7.64 9.63
N LEU A 458 -27.55 7.17 9.66
CA LEU A 458 -27.19 5.77 9.81
C LEU A 458 -26.29 5.61 11.03
N LYS A 459 -26.64 4.69 11.92
CA LYS A 459 -25.90 4.41 13.15
C LYS A 459 -25.85 2.91 13.41
N HIS A 460 -24.68 2.41 13.84
CA HIS A 460 -24.50 1.04 14.33
C HIS A 460 -23.85 1.06 15.72
N PRO A 461 -24.25 0.18 16.65
CA PRO A 461 -23.75 0.21 18.04
C PRO A 461 -22.25 -0.08 18.16
N THR A 462 -21.68 -0.88 17.28
CA THR A 462 -20.29 -1.38 17.37
C THR A 462 -19.48 -1.14 16.13
N ASP A 463 -20.10 -1.21 14.94
CA ASP A 463 -19.40 -1.15 13.66
C ASP A 463 -19.29 0.29 13.15
N HIS A 464 -18.20 0.60 12.47
CA HIS A 464 -18.05 1.89 11.81
C HIS A 464 -18.82 1.93 10.48
N LEU A 465 -19.58 2.97 10.26
CA LEU A 465 -20.24 3.26 9.00
C LEU A 465 -19.45 4.33 8.25
N LEU A 466 -19.09 4.04 7.01
CA LEU A 466 -18.15 4.82 6.22
C LEU A 466 -18.71 5.08 4.81
N TYR A 467 -18.22 6.15 4.17
CA TYR A 467 -18.37 6.39 2.73
C TYR A 467 -19.81 6.41 2.21
N GLY A 468 -20.64 7.24 2.82
CA GLY A 468 -22.02 7.42 2.35
C GLY A 468 -22.09 8.15 1.01
N HIS A 469 -22.84 7.62 0.03
CA HIS A 469 -23.12 8.28 -1.25
C HIS A 469 -24.58 8.18 -1.62
N PHE A 470 -25.16 9.30 -2.06
CA PHE A 470 -26.53 9.33 -2.57
C PHE A 470 -26.62 8.59 -3.92
N SER A 471 -27.72 7.88 -4.14
CA SER A 471 -28.07 7.47 -5.50
C SER A 471 -28.41 8.68 -6.37
N PRO A 472 -28.28 8.62 -7.70
CA PRO A 472 -28.56 9.75 -8.59
C PRO A 472 -29.97 10.36 -8.47
N ASP A 473 -30.93 9.55 -8.02
CA ASP A 473 -32.32 9.94 -7.78
C ASP A 473 -32.63 10.26 -6.31
N ASN A 474 -31.60 10.28 -5.45
CA ASN A 474 -31.71 10.50 -4.00
C ASN A 474 -32.66 9.53 -3.25
N ARG A 475 -32.98 8.36 -3.81
CA ARG A 475 -33.82 7.37 -3.11
C ARG A 475 -33.05 6.42 -2.23
N TRP A 476 -31.74 6.28 -2.45
CA TRP A 476 -30.87 5.38 -1.74
C TRP A 476 -29.61 6.08 -1.27
N ILE A 477 -29.01 5.53 -0.21
CA ILE A 477 -27.66 5.85 0.21
C ILE A 477 -26.86 4.55 0.22
N SER A 478 -25.77 4.48 -0.55
CA SER A 478 -24.76 3.44 -0.41
C SER A 478 -23.78 3.79 0.70
N PHE A 479 -23.29 2.80 1.43
CA PHE A 479 -22.32 2.99 2.49
C PHE A 479 -21.54 1.70 2.75
N THR A 480 -20.45 1.82 3.49
CA THR A 480 -19.63 0.69 3.88
C THR A 480 -19.75 0.45 5.38
N ILE A 481 -20.05 -0.79 5.76
CA ILE A 481 -20.06 -1.28 7.15
C ILE A 481 -18.74 -1.95 7.42
N ARG A 482 -17.90 -1.36 8.24
CA ARG A 482 -16.61 -1.95 8.64
C ARG A 482 -16.79 -2.77 9.91
N THR A 483 -16.89 -4.09 9.75
CA THR A 483 -17.10 -5.05 10.85
C THR A 483 -15.78 -5.49 11.50
N SER A 484 -14.67 -5.29 10.78
CA SER A 484 -13.32 -5.50 11.30
C SER A 484 -12.32 -4.66 10.47
N PRO A 485 -11.07 -4.55 10.89
CA PRO A 485 -10.07 -3.78 10.15
C PRO A 485 -9.79 -4.26 8.71
N ILE A 486 -10.15 -5.50 8.40
CA ILE A 486 -9.93 -6.12 7.08
C ILE A 486 -11.22 -6.57 6.41
N ARG A 487 -12.36 -6.48 7.08
CA ARG A 487 -13.67 -6.89 6.53
C ARG A 487 -14.61 -5.72 6.54
N ALA A 488 -15.14 -5.45 5.39
CA ALA A 488 -16.17 -4.47 5.18
C ALA A 488 -17.27 -5.04 4.31
N ARG A 489 -18.42 -4.39 4.31
CA ARG A 489 -19.57 -4.74 3.48
C ARG A 489 -20.10 -3.49 2.84
N VAL A 490 -20.30 -3.53 1.56
CA VAL A 490 -21.10 -2.50 0.88
C VAL A 490 -22.57 -2.79 1.13
N ALA A 491 -23.29 -1.79 1.59
CA ALA A 491 -24.73 -1.84 1.83
C ALA A 491 -25.42 -0.60 1.24
N ILE A 492 -26.72 -0.68 1.06
CA ILE A 492 -27.56 0.47 0.74
C ILE A 492 -28.72 0.57 1.72
N ALA A 493 -29.22 1.79 1.92
CA ALA A 493 -30.39 2.07 2.73
C ALA A 493 -31.35 3.01 1.98
N PRO A 494 -32.69 2.85 2.12
CA PRO A 494 -33.66 3.74 1.48
C PRO A 494 -33.60 5.12 2.13
N PHE A 495 -33.46 6.18 1.32
CA PHE A 495 -33.46 7.55 1.81
C PHE A 495 -34.81 8.24 1.57
N ASN A 496 -35.45 8.66 2.65
CA ASN A 496 -36.76 9.32 2.65
C ASN A 496 -36.72 10.64 3.44
N GLY A 497 -35.60 11.40 3.29
CA GLY A 497 -35.40 12.66 4.00
C GLY A 497 -34.58 12.52 5.30
N PRO A 498 -34.40 13.59 6.07
CA PRO A 498 -33.52 13.68 7.22
C PRO A 498 -34.07 12.95 8.46
N ARG A 499 -34.17 11.64 8.40
CA ARG A 499 -34.63 10.77 9.49
C ARG A 499 -33.71 9.58 9.65
N PRO A 500 -33.46 9.10 10.89
CA PRO A 500 -32.69 7.89 11.12
C PRO A 500 -33.27 6.68 10.38
N ILE A 501 -32.41 5.94 9.70
CA ILE A 501 -32.78 4.73 8.96
C ILE A 501 -32.37 3.52 9.80
N PRO A 502 -33.34 2.67 10.24
CA PRO A 502 -33.05 1.52 11.08
C PRO A 502 -32.25 0.46 10.28
N GLU A 503 -31.40 -0.30 10.97
CA GLU A 503 -30.56 -1.36 10.37
C GLU A 503 -31.40 -2.42 9.62
N SER A 504 -32.62 -2.69 10.11
CA SER A 504 -33.55 -3.63 9.46
C SER A 504 -33.96 -3.24 8.03
N ALA A 505 -33.75 -1.96 7.65
CA ALA A 505 -34.02 -1.46 6.30
C ALA A 505 -32.78 -1.51 5.39
N TRP A 506 -31.62 -1.93 5.89
CA TRP A 506 -30.39 -1.98 5.10
C TRP A 506 -30.33 -3.23 4.22
N ILE A 507 -29.91 -3.06 3.00
CA ILE A 507 -29.72 -4.13 2.03
C ILE A 507 -28.23 -4.33 1.82
N ARG A 508 -27.72 -5.53 2.11
CA ARG A 508 -26.32 -5.91 1.89
C ARG A 508 -26.11 -6.19 0.41
N ILE A 509 -25.07 -5.59 -0.17
CA ILE A 509 -24.75 -5.68 -1.60
C ILE A 509 -23.59 -6.65 -1.85
N ALA A 510 -22.47 -6.46 -1.15
CA ALA A 510 -21.27 -7.31 -1.33
C ALA A 510 -20.41 -7.30 -0.07
N ASP A 511 -19.73 -8.43 0.17
CA ASP A 511 -18.61 -8.48 1.11
C ASP A 511 -17.35 -8.02 0.38
N VAL A 512 -16.60 -7.09 1.00
CA VAL A 512 -15.34 -6.53 0.52
C VAL A 512 -14.29 -6.60 1.63
N TRP A 513 -13.01 -6.54 1.26
CA TRP A 513 -11.94 -6.77 2.23
C TRP A 513 -11.43 -5.51 2.92
N THR A 514 -11.72 -4.31 2.40
CA THR A 514 -11.05 -3.09 2.85
C THR A 514 -11.98 -1.88 2.89
N GLU A 515 -11.44 -0.74 3.31
CA GLU A 515 -12.11 0.57 3.43
C GLU A 515 -12.46 1.18 2.07
N ASP A 516 -13.20 0.46 1.25
CA ASP A 516 -13.59 0.93 -0.07
C ASP A 516 -15.01 1.45 -0.08
N TRP A 517 -15.25 2.46 -0.89
CA TRP A 517 -16.58 3.02 -1.08
C TRP A 517 -17.18 2.68 -2.42
N ALA A 518 -18.50 2.63 -2.44
CA ALA A 518 -19.25 2.36 -3.63
C ALA A 518 -19.77 3.65 -4.26
N ASN A 519 -19.57 3.79 -5.58
CA ASN A 519 -20.18 4.83 -6.40
C ASN A 519 -21.29 4.24 -7.27
N TRP A 520 -22.33 5.04 -7.50
CA TRP A 520 -23.47 4.68 -8.32
C TRP A 520 -23.23 4.92 -9.81
N SER A 521 -23.80 4.04 -10.65
CA SER A 521 -23.99 4.38 -12.07
C SER A 521 -25.01 5.51 -12.21
N PRO A 522 -24.96 6.32 -13.30
CA PRO A 522 -25.90 7.42 -13.51
C PRO A 522 -27.38 7.00 -13.57
N ASP A 523 -27.68 5.77 -13.97
CA ASP A 523 -29.03 5.21 -13.98
C ASP A 523 -29.48 4.61 -12.63
N GLY A 524 -28.59 4.63 -11.61
CA GLY A 524 -28.86 4.10 -10.29
C GLY A 524 -29.02 2.58 -10.21
N ARG A 525 -28.56 1.83 -11.24
CA ARG A 525 -28.74 0.37 -11.33
C ARG A 525 -27.48 -0.45 -11.12
N THR A 526 -26.34 0.20 -10.94
CA THR A 526 -25.07 -0.49 -10.67
C THR A 526 -24.32 0.26 -9.58
N LEU A 527 -23.74 -0.49 -8.66
CA LEU A 527 -22.76 -0.01 -7.69
C LEU A 527 -21.38 -0.50 -8.10
N TYR A 528 -20.41 0.41 -8.16
CA TYR A 528 -19.02 0.13 -8.41
C TYR A 528 -18.21 0.32 -7.14
N PHE A 529 -17.31 -0.62 -6.85
CA PHE A 529 -16.44 -0.55 -5.68
C PHE A 529 -15.14 -1.34 -5.93
N PRO A 530 -14.01 -0.94 -5.32
CA PRO A 530 -12.79 -1.74 -5.34
C PRO A 530 -12.96 -3.07 -4.61
N SER A 531 -12.31 -4.13 -5.10
CA SER A 531 -12.30 -5.45 -4.46
C SER A 531 -11.08 -6.26 -4.90
N GLU A 532 -10.58 -7.12 -4.00
CA GLU A 532 -9.40 -7.99 -4.21
C GLU A 532 -9.78 -9.44 -4.56
N ARG A 533 -10.93 -9.67 -5.15
CA ARG A 533 -11.47 -11.02 -5.41
C ARG A 533 -10.59 -11.91 -6.29
N ASP A 534 -9.87 -11.31 -7.22
CA ASP A 534 -8.97 -11.98 -8.15
C ASP A 534 -7.50 -11.91 -7.73
N GLY A 535 -7.24 -11.51 -6.48
CA GLY A 535 -5.89 -11.36 -5.93
C GLY A 535 -5.26 -9.99 -6.18
N HIS A 536 -5.98 -9.08 -6.85
CA HIS A 536 -5.58 -7.70 -7.09
C HIS A 536 -6.71 -6.75 -6.72
N ARG A 537 -6.37 -5.55 -6.27
CA ARG A 537 -7.36 -4.54 -5.93
C ARG A 537 -7.83 -3.82 -7.19
N CYS A 538 -8.91 -4.32 -7.78
CA CYS A 538 -9.51 -3.84 -9.02
C CYS A 538 -10.91 -3.28 -8.79
N LEU A 539 -11.46 -2.57 -9.78
CA LEU A 539 -12.82 -2.06 -9.73
C LEU A 539 -13.82 -3.13 -10.18
N TRP A 540 -14.81 -3.38 -9.35
CA TRP A 540 -15.87 -4.35 -9.57
C TRP A 540 -17.24 -3.68 -9.60
N GLY A 541 -18.20 -4.29 -10.28
CA GLY A 541 -19.58 -3.83 -10.36
C GLY A 541 -20.58 -4.86 -9.85
N GLN A 542 -21.63 -4.39 -9.15
CA GLN A 542 -22.82 -5.17 -8.79
C GLN A 542 -24.06 -4.49 -9.34
N ARG A 543 -24.83 -5.21 -10.15
CA ARG A 543 -26.15 -4.73 -10.60
C ARG A 543 -27.15 -4.87 -9.49
N ILE A 544 -28.10 -3.93 -9.44
CA ILE A 544 -29.20 -3.90 -8.48
C ILE A 544 -30.52 -3.64 -9.18
N ASP A 545 -31.60 -4.20 -8.67
CA ASP A 545 -32.97 -3.99 -9.16
C ASP A 545 -33.58 -2.67 -8.64
N THR A 546 -34.82 -2.40 -9.03
CA THR A 546 -35.56 -1.18 -8.66
C THR A 546 -35.91 -1.11 -7.16
N VAL A 547 -35.81 -2.23 -6.43
CA VAL A 547 -36.05 -2.31 -4.99
C VAL A 547 -34.76 -2.45 -4.19
N GLY A 548 -33.59 -2.25 -4.85
CA GLY A 548 -32.29 -2.22 -4.21
C GLY A 548 -31.62 -3.59 -4.02
N ARG A 549 -32.16 -4.69 -4.57
CA ARG A 549 -31.59 -6.02 -4.38
C ARG A 549 -30.49 -6.32 -5.42
N PRO A 550 -29.42 -6.97 -5.01
CA PRO A 550 -28.40 -7.44 -5.96
C PRO A 550 -28.99 -8.38 -7.02
N VAL A 551 -28.60 -8.19 -8.30
CA VAL A 551 -29.03 -9.00 -9.44
C VAL A 551 -27.80 -9.52 -10.17
N GLY A 552 -27.76 -10.84 -10.41
CA GLY A 552 -26.64 -11.50 -11.05
C GLY A 552 -25.38 -11.56 -10.18
N GLU A 553 -24.28 -11.95 -10.80
CA GLU A 553 -22.97 -12.02 -10.15
C GLU A 553 -22.22 -10.70 -10.24
N LEU A 554 -21.25 -10.52 -9.36
CA LEU A 554 -20.27 -9.45 -9.44
C LEU A 554 -19.45 -9.60 -10.72
N PHE A 555 -19.21 -8.49 -11.40
CA PHE A 555 -18.42 -8.48 -12.62
C PHE A 555 -17.23 -7.52 -12.51
N PRO A 556 -16.08 -7.85 -13.14
CA PRO A 556 -14.94 -6.95 -13.18
C PRO A 556 -15.27 -5.78 -14.11
N ALA A 557 -15.10 -4.56 -13.61
CA ALA A 557 -15.32 -3.34 -14.37
C ALA A 557 -14.02 -2.77 -14.95
N TRP A 558 -12.96 -2.75 -14.15
CA TRP A 558 -11.65 -2.29 -14.60
C TRP A 558 -10.52 -2.97 -13.80
N HIS A 559 -9.56 -3.55 -14.52
CA HIS A 559 -8.33 -4.09 -13.96
C HIS A 559 -7.17 -3.12 -14.19
N PHE A 560 -6.38 -2.87 -13.13
CA PHE A 560 -5.19 -2.02 -13.15
C PHE A 560 -4.04 -2.71 -12.41
N HIS A 561 -3.45 -3.71 -13.07
CA HIS A 561 -2.36 -4.52 -12.55
C HIS A 561 -0.99 -4.12 -13.09
N GLY A 562 -0.87 -2.96 -13.76
CA GLY A 562 0.35 -2.50 -14.41
C GLY A 562 1.29 -1.76 -13.48
N ARG A 563 2.09 -0.85 -14.06
CA ARG A 563 3.04 0.03 -13.33
C ARG A 563 2.38 0.94 -12.31
N ALA A 564 1.11 1.27 -12.52
CA ALA A 564 0.30 2.02 -11.58
C ALA A 564 -0.65 1.06 -10.86
N SER A 565 -0.69 1.10 -9.55
CA SER A 565 -1.53 0.26 -8.70
C SER A 565 -2.40 1.10 -7.78
N TYR A 566 -3.56 0.59 -7.43
CA TYR A 566 -4.38 1.18 -6.39
C TYR A 566 -3.73 0.87 -5.04
N GLY A 567 -3.25 1.90 -4.35
CA GLY A 567 -2.50 1.74 -3.10
C GLY A 567 -3.37 1.26 -1.94
N TYR A 568 -2.72 0.93 -0.82
CA TYR A 568 -3.38 0.46 0.41
C TYR A 568 -3.51 1.56 1.47
N CYS A 569 -3.06 2.79 1.18
CA CYS A 569 -2.95 3.84 2.20
C CYS A 569 -3.43 5.20 1.72
N CYS A 570 -4.03 5.89 2.66
CA CYS A 570 -4.35 7.32 2.88
C CYS A 570 -4.33 8.35 1.71
N GLN A 571 -3.90 8.00 0.52
CA GLN A 571 -3.82 8.87 -0.67
C GLN A 571 -4.73 8.41 -1.79
N ASP A 572 -5.32 7.22 -1.62
CA ASP A 572 -6.18 6.58 -2.59
C ASP A 572 -7.54 7.26 -2.65
N GLY A 573 -8.25 6.99 -3.70
CA GLY A 573 -9.59 7.50 -3.89
C GLY A 573 -9.99 7.42 -5.35
N TRP A 574 -11.27 7.34 -5.58
CA TRP A 574 -11.81 7.35 -6.92
C TRP A 574 -13.17 8.04 -6.95
N SER A 575 -13.54 8.54 -8.08
CA SER A 575 -14.82 9.19 -8.33
C SER A 575 -15.29 8.87 -9.74
N ALA A 576 -16.60 8.80 -9.94
CA ALA A 576 -17.20 8.53 -11.23
C ALA A 576 -18.30 9.55 -11.55
N ALA A 577 -18.27 10.11 -12.76
CA ALA A 577 -19.28 11.04 -13.25
C ALA A 577 -19.26 11.10 -14.78
N ALA A 578 -20.40 11.36 -15.39
CA ALA A 578 -20.57 11.69 -16.83
C ALA A 578 -19.63 10.92 -17.79
N GLY A 579 -19.65 9.58 -17.75
CA GLY A 579 -18.88 8.75 -18.69
C GLY A 579 -17.38 8.65 -18.39
N ARG A 580 -16.96 8.95 -17.16
CA ARG A 580 -15.55 8.97 -16.74
C ARG A 580 -15.38 8.44 -15.32
N ILE A 581 -14.29 7.72 -15.10
CA ILE A 581 -13.76 7.40 -13.79
C ILE A 581 -12.47 8.19 -13.60
N ALA A 582 -12.31 8.85 -12.45
CA ALA A 582 -11.05 9.41 -11.98
C ALA A 582 -10.59 8.60 -10.75
N ILE A 583 -9.34 8.15 -10.73
CA ILE A 583 -8.78 7.31 -9.67
C ILE A 583 -7.36 7.72 -9.36
N ALA A 584 -7.01 7.76 -8.09
CA ALA A 584 -5.63 7.94 -7.68
C ALA A 584 -4.90 6.60 -7.71
N LEU A 585 -3.83 6.51 -8.49
CA LEU A 585 -2.98 5.33 -8.57
C LEU A 585 -1.56 5.69 -8.13
N GLN A 586 -0.96 4.80 -7.37
CA GLN A 586 0.42 4.90 -6.93
C GLN A 586 1.34 4.36 -8.02
N GLU A 587 2.35 5.14 -8.36
CA GLU A 587 3.42 4.78 -9.28
C GLU A 587 4.72 4.69 -8.50
N ASP A 588 5.30 3.50 -8.46
CA ASP A 588 6.60 3.27 -7.87
C ASP A 588 7.65 3.18 -8.97
N THR A 589 8.74 3.92 -8.81
CA THR A 589 9.94 3.78 -9.63
C THR A 589 11.13 3.58 -8.72
N GLY A 590 12.07 2.74 -9.10
CA GLY A 590 13.20 2.50 -8.22
C GLY A 590 14.15 1.45 -8.71
N ASN A 591 15.31 1.44 -8.08
CA ASN A 591 16.41 0.58 -8.45
C ASN A 591 17.06 -0.06 -7.23
N ILE A 592 17.80 -1.12 -7.49
CA ILE A 592 18.55 -1.86 -6.48
C ILE A 592 19.96 -1.30 -6.39
N TRP A 593 20.37 -1.06 -5.15
CA TRP A 593 21.70 -0.59 -4.80
C TRP A 593 22.41 -1.63 -3.93
N LEU A 594 23.73 -1.73 -4.11
CA LEU A 594 24.62 -2.49 -3.26
C LEU A 594 25.40 -1.53 -2.37
N MET A 595 25.41 -1.83 -1.08
CA MET A 595 26.23 -1.17 -0.07
C MET A 595 27.25 -2.18 0.47
N SER A 596 28.54 -1.84 0.43
CA SER A 596 29.62 -2.68 0.94
C SER A 596 30.67 -1.84 1.67
N ARG A 597 31.34 -2.43 2.65
CA ARG A 597 32.50 -1.77 3.28
C ARG A 597 33.70 -1.82 2.34
N PRO A 598 34.55 -0.76 2.28
CA PRO A 598 35.80 -0.80 1.51
C PRO A 598 36.68 -1.93 2.03
N GLY A 599 37.13 -2.80 1.15
CA GLY A 599 38.07 -3.90 1.49
C GLY A 599 37.45 -5.28 1.69
N THR A 600 36.11 -5.40 1.70
CA THR A 600 35.41 -6.69 1.56
C THR A 600 35.31 -7.03 0.06
N ARG A 601 36.24 -7.75 -0.48
CA ARG A 601 36.19 -8.40 -1.81
C ARG A 601 35.99 -9.89 -1.66
#